data_eacb9ae375bf6bdf0d47a7ec965a1ea9
#
_entry.id   eacb9ae375bf6bdf0d47a7ec965a1ea9
#
_cell.length_a   1.000
_cell.length_b   1.000
_cell.length_c   1.000
_cell.angle_alpha   90.00
_cell.angle_beta   90.00
_cell.angle_gamma   90.00
#
_symmetry.space_group_name_H-M   'P 1'
#
loop_
_entity.id
_entity.type
_entity.pdbx_description
1 polymer ?
#
loop_
_entity_poly.entity_id
_entity_poly.type
_entity_poly.pdbx_seq_one_letter_code
_entity_poly.pdbx_strand_id
1 'polypeptide(L)'
;MKREAIVERLPDIFKQAATSEENPLALLLGVMEELHARDEDILAGFGRYVDPRWTPDEFVPYLAAWVDYAWLLLDPPDNPYTDVEQPFAGGVGRLRELIASAAAESKWRGTSAGLVRLLERATGVQGYRIEETVTDEKKQPLPFRIHVVMPSEADQFQDLVRRIVEHEKPAHVIATVGLEE
;
A
#
# COMPACT_ATOMS: atom_id res chain seq x y z
N MET A 1 1.36 -21.46 -20.67
CA MET A 1 1.94 -21.21 -22.02
C MET A 1 1.17 -22.08 -23.00
N LYS A 2 0.53 -21.49 -24.01
CA LYS A 2 -0.29 -22.25 -24.96
C LYS A 2 0.59 -23.23 -25.74
N ARG A 3 0.04 -24.41 -26.04
CA ARG A 3 0.72 -25.47 -26.81
C ARG A 3 1.38 -24.94 -28.08
N GLU A 4 0.68 -24.06 -28.81
CA GLU A 4 1.19 -23.44 -30.04
C GLU A 4 2.48 -22.67 -29.83
N ALA A 5 2.58 -21.88 -28.74
CA ALA A 5 3.79 -21.12 -28.42
C ALA A 5 4.96 -22.01 -28.00
N ILE A 6 4.70 -23.20 -27.47
CA ILE A 6 5.75 -24.19 -27.19
C ILE A 6 6.22 -24.80 -28.51
N VAL A 7 5.28 -25.22 -29.37
CA VAL A 7 5.60 -25.82 -30.68
C VAL A 7 6.44 -24.88 -31.54
N GLU A 8 6.13 -23.57 -31.58
CA GLU A 8 6.90 -22.59 -32.34
C GLU A 8 8.38 -22.53 -31.95
N ARG A 9 8.71 -22.83 -30.70
CA ARG A 9 10.08 -22.81 -30.16
C ARG A 9 10.84 -24.13 -30.33
N LEU A 10 10.14 -25.18 -30.77
CA LEU A 10 10.77 -26.46 -31.02
C LEU A 10 11.57 -26.47 -32.34
N PRO A 11 12.60 -27.28 -32.47
CA PRO A 11 13.24 -27.60 -33.77
C PRO A 11 12.24 -28.18 -34.75
N ASP A 12 12.41 -27.95 -36.05
CA ASP A 12 11.45 -28.29 -37.10
C ASP A 12 11.04 -29.78 -37.14
N ILE A 13 11.95 -30.67 -36.79
CA ILE A 13 11.65 -32.11 -36.71
C ILE A 13 10.57 -32.40 -35.64
N PHE A 14 10.58 -31.67 -34.53
CA PHE A 14 9.57 -31.82 -33.48
C PHE A 14 8.28 -31.11 -33.80
N LYS A 15 8.34 -29.97 -34.55
CA LYS A 15 7.13 -29.29 -35.02
C LYS A 15 6.31 -30.22 -35.92
N GLN A 16 6.97 -30.91 -36.86
CA GLN A 16 6.32 -31.89 -37.71
C GLN A 16 5.68 -33.04 -36.90
N ALA A 17 6.40 -33.53 -35.91
CA ALA A 17 5.91 -34.61 -35.04
C ALA A 17 4.71 -34.16 -34.19
N ALA A 18 4.69 -32.89 -33.72
CA ALA A 18 3.60 -32.32 -32.91
C ALA A 18 2.32 -32.06 -33.70
N THR A 19 2.35 -32.13 -35.03
CA THR A 19 1.16 -31.90 -35.90
C THR A 19 0.19 -33.09 -35.84
N SER A 20 0.67 -34.31 -35.53
CA SER A 20 -0.18 -35.49 -35.41
C SER A 20 -0.69 -35.62 -33.98
N GLU A 21 -2.00 -35.64 -33.79
CA GLU A 21 -2.63 -35.77 -32.47
C GLU A 21 -2.33 -37.12 -31.79
N GLU A 22 -2.03 -38.19 -32.58
CA GLU A 22 -1.67 -39.51 -32.05
C GLU A 22 -0.22 -39.59 -31.61
N ASN A 23 0.58 -38.59 -31.87
CA ASN A 23 1.99 -38.57 -31.51
C ASN A 23 2.19 -38.37 -30.00
N PRO A 24 3.02 -39.17 -29.32
CA PRO A 24 3.31 -39.00 -27.91
C PRO A 24 3.76 -37.56 -27.52
N LEU A 25 4.47 -36.86 -28.42
CA LEU A 25 4.87 -35.47 -28.20
C LEU A 25 3.66 -34.53 -28.11
N ALA A 26 2.66 -34.73 -28.95
CA ALA A 26 1.43 -33.92 -28.92
C ALA A 26 0.66 -34.10 -27.61
N LEU A 27 0.59 -35.35 -27.11
CA LEU A 27 -0.01 -35.66 -25.81
C LEU A 27 0.79 -35.03 -24.66
N LEU A 28 2.10 -35.13 -24.69
CA LEU A 28 2.98 -34.52 -23.70
C LEU A 28 2.79 -33.00 -23.64
N LEU A 29 2.76 -32.32 -24.79
CA LEU A 29 2.54 -30.87 -24.87
C LEU A 29 1.15 -30.47 -24.34
N GLY A 30 0.13 -31.30 -24.54
CA GLY A 30 -1.19 -31.08 -23.95
C GLY A 30 -1.17 -31.14 -22.42
N VAL A 31 -0.50 -32.14 -21.86
CA VAL A 31 -0.32 -32.23 -20.40
C VAL A 31 0.48 -31.03 -19.85
N MET A 32 1.53 -30.59 -20.54
CA MET A 32 2.31 -29.41 -20.13
C MET A 32 1.46 -28.14 -20.19
N GLU A 33 0.62 -27.97 -21.20
CA GLU A 33 -0.30 -26.84 -21.30
C GLU A 33 -1.27 -26.83 -20.12
N GLU A 34 -1.88 -27.97 -19.79
CA GLU A 34 -2.82 -28.09 -18.68
C GLU A 34 -2.14 -27.81 -17.32
N LEU A 35 -0.94 -28.34 -17.10
CA LEU A 35 -0.18 -28.09 -15.88
C LEU A 35 0.16 -26.60 -15.69
N HIS A 36 0.42 -25.88 -16.75
CA HIS A 36 0.79 -24.46 -16.70
C HIS A 36 -0.40 -23.51 -16.85
N ALA A 37 -1.59 -23.98 -17.19
CA ALA A 37 -2.75 -23.14 -17.45
C ALA A 37 -3.08 -22.23 -16.26
N ARG A 38 -3.02 -22.77 -15.04
CA ARG A 38 -3.28 -22.02 -13.81
C ARG A 38 -2.25 -20.92 -13.57
N ASP A 39 -1.00 -21.20 -13.79
CA ASP A 39 0.09 -20.23 -13.61
C ASP A 39 0.00 -19.10 -14.65
N GLU A 40 -0.38 -19.45 -15.89
CA GLU A 40 -0.61 -18.48 -16.95
C GLU A 40 -1.80 -17.55 -16.66
N ASP A 41 -2.86 -18.06 -16.07
CA ASP A 41 -4.01 -17.27 -15.65
C ASP A 41 -3.63 -16.27 -14.54
N ILE A 42 -2.79 -16.70 -13.58
CA ILE A 42 -2.25 -15.83 -12.53
C ILE A 42 -1.37 -14.75 -13.16
N LEU A 43 -0.46 -15.12 -14.05
CA LEU A 43 0.43 -14.18 -14.74
C LEU A 43 -0.33 -13.18 -15.62
N ALA A 44 -1.34 -13.64 -16.35
CA ALA A 44 -2.20 -12.77 -17.15
C ALA A 44 -2.99 -11.77 -16.29
N GLY A 45 -3.35 -12.18 -15.08
CA GLY A 45 -4.04 -11.35 -14.09
C GLY A 45 -3.12 -10.61 -13.13
N PHE A 46 -1.80 -10.71 -13.26
CA PHE A 46 -0.84 -10.22 -12.26
C PHE A 46 -1.01 -8.73 -11.94
N GLY A 47 -1.36 -7.91 -12.93
CA GLY A 47 -1.62 -6.49 -12.74
C GLY A 47 -2.65 -6.19 -11.64
N ARG A 48 -3.61 -7.09 -11.39
CA ARG A 48 -4.60 -6.91 -10.32
C ARG A 48 -3.99 -7.00 -8.93
N TYR A 49 -2.94 -7.81 -8.75
CA TYR A 49 -2.30 -7.98 -7.45
C TYR A 49 -1.43 -6.78 -7.05
N VAL A 50 -0.94 -6.02 -8.02
CA VAL A 50 -0.09 -4.84 -7.78
C VAL A 50 -0.86 -3.52 -7.85
N ASP A 51 -2.11 -3.51 -8.31
CA ASP A 51 -2.97 -2.33 -8.27
C ASP A 51 -3.75 -2.31 -6.94
N PRO A 52 -3.53 -1.30 -6.07
CA PRO A 52 -4.21 -1.22 -4.77
C PRO A 52 -5.73 -1.16 -4.86
N ARG A 53 -6.30 -0.82 -6.02
CA ARG A 53 -7.76 -0.75 -6.23
C ARG A 53 -8.39 -2.12 -6.41
N TRP A 54 -7.65 -3.09 -6.96
CA TRP A 54 -8.18 -4.38 -7.39
C TRP A 54 -7.55 -5.56 -6.68
N THR A 55 -6.46 -5.33 -5.94
CA THR A 55 -5.77 -6.39 -5.20
C THR A 55 -6.69 -6.97 -4.12
N PRO A 56 -6.65 -8.28 -3.83
CA PRO A 56 -7.34 -8.86 -2.68
C PRO A 56 -6.94 -8.19 -1.36
N ASP A 57 -7.87 -8.12 -0.39
CA ASP A 57 -7.64 -7.43 0.88
C ASP A 57 -6.41 -7.95 1.63
N GLU A 58 -6.15 -9.25 1.53
CA GLU A 58 -4.99 -9.93 2.12
C GLU A 58 -3.65 -9.41 1.59
N PHE A 59 -3.63 -8.88 0.36
CA PHE A 59 -2.43 -8.33 -0.28
C PHE A 59 -2.21 -6.83 -0.02
N VAL A 60 -3.22 -6.12 0.48
CA VAL A 60 -3.11 -4.68 0.73
C VAL A 60 -1.99 -4.34 1.71
N PRO A 61 -1.77 -5.08 2.83
CA PRO A 61 -0.64 -4.84 3.74
C PRO A 61 0.73 -4.95 3.06
N TYR A 62 0.89 -5.90 2.11
CA TYR A 62 2.14 -6.02 1.35
C TYR A 62 2.38 -4.82 0.44
N LEU A 63 1.32 -4.33 -0.24
CA LEU A 63 1.44 -3.13 -1.05
C LEU A 63 1.75 -1.89 -0.18
N ALA A 64 1.19 -1.81 1.03
CA ALA A 64 1.53 -0.77 2.00
C ALA A 64 3.02 -0.81 2.37
N ALA A 65 3.58 -2.01 2.58
CA ALA A 65 5.00 -2.18 2.87
C ALA A 65 5.89 -1.74 1.68
N TRP A 66 5.47 -1.99 0.45
CA TRP A 66 6.23 -1.59 -0.74
C TRP A 66 6.31 -0.07 -0.94
N VAL A 67 5.33 0.67 -0.43
CA VAL A 67 5.31 2.14 -0.50
C VAL A 67 5.67 2.82 0.82
N ASP A 68 6.29 2.07 1.74
CA ASP A 68 6.74 2.58 3.04
C ASP A 68 5.60 3.04 3.96
N TYR A 69 4.44 2.36 3.89
CA TYR A 69 3.29 2.61 4.77
C TYR A 69 3.00 1.45 5.74
N ALA A 70 3.95 0.47 5.88
CA ALA A 70 3.79 -0.63 6.83
C ALA A 70 3.62 -0.15 8.28
N TRP A 71 4.25 0.96 8.65
CA TRP A 71 4.17 1.57 9.98
C TRP A 71 2.77 2.11 10.33
N LEU A 72 1.89 2.32 9.33
CA LEU A 72 0.49 2.70 9.55
C LEU A 72 -0.35 1.53 10.08
N LEU A 73 0.07 0.30 9.83
CA LEU A 73 -0.66 -0.88 10.24
C LEU A 73 -0.60 -1.04 11.76
N LEU A 74 -1.70 -1.48 12.36
CA LEU A 74 -1.79 -1.68 13.81
C LEU A 74 -0.87 -2.81 14.28
N ASP A 75 -0.71 -3.80 13.43
CA ASP A 75 0.18 -4.93 13.64
C ASP A 75 0.95 -5.13 12.32
N PRO A 76 2.18 -4.56 12.19
CA PRO A 76 2.96 -4.78 11.01
C PRO A 76 3.23 -6.29 10.89
N PRO A 77 2.97 -6.88 9.73
CA PRO A 77 3.04 -8.33 9.59
C PRO A 77 4.49 -8.81 9.70
N ASP A 78 4.92 -9.21 10.90
CA ASP A 78 6.04 -10.13 11.06
C ASP A 78 5.69 -11.49 10.43
N ASN A 79 4.38 -11.73 10.25
CA ASN A 79 3.83 -12.87 9.57
C ASN A 79 2.70 -12.42 8.64
N PRO A 80 2.90 -12.50 7.31
CA PRO A 80 1.91 -12.12 6.31
C PRO A 80 0.64 -12.98 6.30
N TYR A 81 0.57 -14.00 7.13
CA TYR A 81 -0.55 -14.95 7.23
C TYR A 81 -1.36 -14.80 8.52
N THR A 82 -1.15 -13.74 9.30
CA THR A 82 -2.03 -13.44 10.43
C THR A 82 -3.31 -12.78 9.93
N ASP A 83 -4.45 -13.42 10.22
CA ASP A 83 -5.81 -12.89 10.03
C ASP A 83 -6.01 -11.65 10.94
N VAL A 84 -5.54 -10.51 10.50
CA VAL A 84 -5.86 -9.24 11.17
C VAL A 84 -7.14 -8.69 10.53
N GLU A 85 -8.26 -8.80 11.23
CA GLU A 85 -9.58 -8.37 10.73
C GLU A 85 -9.63 -6.89 10.32
N GLN A 86 -8.77 -6.03 10.88
CA GLN A 86 -8.63 -4.63 10.45
C GLN A 86 -7.17 -4.15 10.64
N PRO A 87 -6.31 -4.31 9.64
CA PRO A 87 -4.90 -3.92 9.76
C PRO A 87 -4.66 -2.42 9.86
N PHE A 88 -5.66 -1.59 9.57
CA PHE A 88 -5.56 -0.13 9.56
C PHE A 88 -6.78 0.51 10.22
N ALA A 89 -6.56 1.43 11.16
CA ALA A 89 -7.63 2.10 11.92
C ALA A 89 -8.61 2.90 11.03
N GLY A 90 -8.15 3.40 9.88
CA GLY A 90 -8.99 4.08 8.90
C GLY A 90 -9.80 3.16 8.00
N GLY A 91 -9.58 1.83 8.08
CA GLY A 91 -10.21 0.82 7.24
C GLY A 91 -9.46 0.58 5.92
N VAL A 92 -9.66 -0.63 5.35
CA VAL A 92 -8.95 -1.08 4.14
C VAL A 92 -9.15 -0.16 2.93
N GLY A 93 -10.32 0.44 2.78
CA GLY A 93 -10.62 1.35 1.67
C GLY A 93 -9.69 2.56 1.65
N ARG A 94 -9.50 3.22 2.81
CA ARG A 94 -8.58 4.35 2.94
C ARG A 94 -7.12 3.93 2.80
N LEU A 95 -6.75 2.76 3.29
CA LEU A 95 -5.40 2.23 3.09
C LEU A 95 -5.11 2.06 1.59
N ARG A 96 -6.06 1.56 0.80
CA ARG A 96 -5.94 1.46 -0.66
C ARG A 96 -5.73 2.83 -1.33
N GLU A 97 -6.45 3.85 -0.89
CA GLU A 97 -6.30 5.23 -1.39
C GLU A 97 -4.94 5.82 -1.02
N LEU A 98 -4.47 5.59 0.20
CA LEU A 98 -3.14 6.01 0.65
C LEU A 98 -2.05 5.36 -0.21
N ILE A 99 -2.10 4.04 -0.43
CA ILE A 99 -1.15 3.32 -1.27
C ILE A 99 -1.18 3.88 -2.70
N ALA A 100 -2.36 4.08 -3.28
CA ALA A 100 -2.51 4.60 -4.64
C ALA A 100 -1.92 6.01 -4.80
N SER A 101 -1.93 6.82 -3.74
CA SER A 101 -1.41 8.18 -3.76
C SER A 101 0.02 8.33 -3.22
N ALA A 102 0.62 7.28 -2.67
CA ALA A 102 1.90 7.32 -1.96
C ALA A 102 3.03 8.00 -2.74
N ALA A 103 3.17 7.71 -4.03
CA ALA A 103 4.19 8.31 -4.88
C ALA A 103 4.00 9.82 -5.09
N ALA A 104 2.74 10.31 -5.07
CA ALA A 104 2.45 11.74 -5.18
C ALA A 104 2.67 12.44 -3.84
N GLU A 105 2.29 11.80 -2.74
CA GLU A 105 2.45 12.34 -1.39
C GLU A 105 3.92 12.37 -0.94
N SER A 106 4.74 11.43 -1.37
CA SER A 106 6.18 11.39 -1.03
C SER A 106 6.92 12.68 -1.38
N LYS A 107 6.44 13.44 -2.38
CA LYS A 107 7.01 14.73 -2.78
C LYS A 107 6.78 15.84 -1.74
N TRP A 108 5.81 15.65 -0.85
CA TRP A 108 5.41 16.64 0.15
C TRP A 108 5.83 16.23 1.57
N ARG A 109 6.57 15.14 1.70
CA ARG A 109 7.11 14.69 2.99
C ARG A 109 7.91 15.79 3.68
N GLY A 110 7.75 15.90 4.99
CA GLY A 110 8.43 16.90 5.80
C GLY A 110 7.89 18.33 5.67
N THR A 111 6.77 18.54 4.95
CA THR A 111 6.07 19.82 4.90
C THR A 111 4.76 19.76 5.69
N SER A 112 4.35 20.87 6.29
CA SER A 112 3.07 21.00 6.98
C SER A 112 1.88 20.67 6.06
N ALA A 113 1.93 21.12 4.82
CA ALA A 113 0.90 20.80 3.83
C ALA A 113 0.83 19.31 3.49
N GLY A 114 1.98 18.62 3.42
CA GLY A 114 2.02 17.18 3.21
C GLY A 114 1.45 16.43 4.40
N LEU A 115 1.82 16.83 5.61
CA LEU A 115 1.32 16.21 6.84
C LEU A 115 -0.21 16.36 6.96
N VAL A 116 -0.77 17.56 6.71
CA VAL A 116 -2.22 17.77 6.70
C VAL A 116 -2.93 16.83 5.72
N ARG A 117 -2.45 16.76 4.48
CA ARG A 117 -3.03 15.88 3.45
C ARG A 117 -3.01 14.40 3.86
N LEU A 118 -1.90 13.95 4.44
CA LEU A 118 -1.78 12.57 4.89
C LEU A 118 -2.76 12.27 6.02
N LEU A 119 -2.89 13.19 7.00
CA LEU A 119 -3.85 13.07 8.10
C LEU A 119 -5.31 13.01 7.59
N GLU A 120 -5.68 13.93 6.71
CA GLU A 120 -7.03 13.98 6.13
C GLU A 120 -7.36 12.71 5.34
N ARG A 121 -6.42 12.17 4.57
CA ARG A 121 -6.63 10.92 3.83
C ARG A 121 -6.69 9.71 4.75
N ALA A 122 -5.81 9.63 5.74
CA ALA A 122 -5.76 8.50 6.65
C ALA A 122 -7.01 8.40 7.53
N THR A 123 -7.54 9.53 7.99
CA THR A 123 -8.71 9.59 8.85
C THR A 123 -10.02 9.79 8.09
N GLY A 124 -9.96 10.40 6.89
CA GLY A 124 -11.11 10.85 6.11
C GLY A 124 -11.82 12.08 6.72
N VAL A 125 -11.21 12.72 7.72
CA VAL A 125 -11.69 13.95 8.35
C VAL A 125 -10.85 15.10 7.84
N GLN A 126 -11.49 16.20 7.47
CA GLN A 126 -10.83 17.43 7.02
C GLN A 126 -10.72 18.44 8.15
N GLY A 127 -9.86 19.44 7.97
CA GLY A 127 -9.76 20.56 8.90
C GLY A 127 -8.60 20.48 9.87
N TYR A 128 -7.64 19.57 9.65
CA TYR A 128 -6.39 19.59 10.39
C TYR A 128 -5.60 20.87 10.14
N ARG A 129 -5.00 21.42 11.19
CA ARG A 129 -4.12 22.58 11.10
C ARG A 129 -2.82 22.30 11.81
N ILE A 130 -1.73 22.86 11.27
CA ILE A 130 -0.40 22.75 11.88
C ILE A 130 0.06 24.15 12.23
N GLU A 131 0.28 24.36 13.52
CA GLU A 131 0.85 25.58 14.06
C GLU A 131 2.35 25.39 14.21
N GLU A 132 3.10 26.11 13.39
CA GLU A 132 4.58 26.07 13.41
C GLU A 132 5.16 27.06 14.46
N THR A 133 4.36 28.01 14.93
CA THR A 133 4.78 28.98 15.94
C THR A 133 4.16 28.62 17.28
N VAL A 134 4.79 27.72 18.01
CA VAL A 134 4.41 27.38 19.38
C VAL A 134 5.14 28.33 20.33
N THR A 135 4.43 28.93 21.28
CA THR A 135 4.99 29.85 22.27
C THR A 135 4.94 29.24 23.67
N ASP A 136 5.88 29.65 24.55
CA ASP A 136 5.84 29.33 25.97
C ASP A 136 4.81 30.20 26.75
N GLU A 137 4.69 29.97 28.04
CA GLU A 137 3.83 30.75 28.94
C GLU A 137 4.16 32.26 28.95
N LYS A 138 5.39 32.62 28.56
CA LYS A 138 5.88 34.01 28.46
C LYS A 138 5.75 34.58 27.05
N LYS A 139 4.99 33.90 26.15
CA LYS A 139 4.80 34.26 24.74
C LYS A 139 6.11 34.31 23.93
N GLN A 140 7.15 33.58 24.36
CA GLN A 140 8.39 33.45 23.57
C GLN A 140 8.25 32.25 22.63
N PRO A 141 8.66 32.38 21.34
CA PRO A 141 8.59 31.29 20.40
C PRO A 141 9.51 30.15 20.80
N LEU A 142 8.97 28.94 20.82
CA LEU A 142 9.74 27.72 21.08
C LEU A 142 10.22 27.15 19.74
N PRO A 143 11.53 27.18 19.46
CA PRO A 143 12.06 26.69 18.18
C PRO A 143 11.87 25.17 18.06
N PHE A 144 11.73 24.71 16.83
CA PHE A 144 11.58 23.28 16.51
C PHE A 144 10.39 22.58 17.18
N ARG A 145 9.30 23.32 17.39
CA ARG A 145 8.05 22.77 17.89
C ARG A 145 6.91 23.05 16.92
N ILE A 146 6.05 22.05 16.76
CA ILE A 146 4.80 22.18 16.03
C ILE A 146 3.64 21.70 16.91
N HIS A 147 2.50 22.30 16.73
CA HIS A 147 1.25 21.84 17.33
C HIS A 147 0.29 21.45 16.22
N VAL A 148 -0.22 20.22 16.26
CA VAL A 148 -1.19 19.71 15.32
C VAL A 148 -2.56 19.83 15.96
N VAL A 149 -3.41 20.72 15.43
CA VAL A 149 -4.79 20.88 15.83
C VAL A 149 -5.64 19.88 15.07
N MET A 150 -6.27 18.99 15.80
CA MET A 150 -7.11 17.93 15.29
C MET A 150 -8.59 18.33 15.42
N PRO A 151 -9.40 18.21 14.35
CA PRO A 151 -10.85 18.44 14.44
C PRO A 151 -11.51 17.43 15.38
N SER A 152 -12.56 17.85 16.08
CA SER A 152 -13.26 17.01 17.08
C SER A 152 -13.81 15.71 16.51
N GLU A 153 -14.21 15.70 15.22
CA GLU A 153 -14.70 14.50 14.53
C GLU A 153 -13.61 13.42 14.34
N ALA A 154 -12.34 13.81 14.49
CA ALA A 154 -11.21 12.90 14.38
C ALA A 154 -10.76 12.27 15.71
N ASP A 155 -11.45 12.54 16.82
CA ASP A 155 -11.05 12.06 18.17
C ASP A 155 -10.83 10.53 18.21
N GLN A 156 -11.69 9.76 17.56
CA GLN A 156 -11.54 8.31 17.45
C GLN A 156 -10.23 7.85 16.77
N PHE A 157 -9.54 8.72 16.06
CA PHE A 157 -8.28 8.44 15.34
C PHE A 157 -7.05 9.00 16.05
N GLN A 158 -7.15 9.43 17.31
CA GLN A 158 -6.06 10.10 18.03
C GLN A 158 -4.73 9.33 18.00
N ASP A 159 -4.78 8.02 18.19
CA ASP A 159 -3.58 7.18 18.17
C ASP A 159 -2.97 7.07 16.76
N LEU A 160 -3.82 6.98 15.72
CA LEU A 160 -3.38 7.01 14.34
C LEU A 160 -2.72 8.35 13.99
N VAL A 161 -3.36 9.47 14.38
CA VAL A 161 -2.85 10.82 14.17
C VAL A 161 -1.48 10.99 14.84
N ARG A 162 -1.34 10.58 16.10
CA ARG A 162 -0.05 10.64 16.82
C ARG A 162 1.03 9.83 16.11
N ARG A 163 0.70 8.64 15.64
CA ARG A 163 1.64 7.76 14.91
C ARG A 163 2.09 8.42 13.60
N ILE A 164 1.14 8.99 12.84
CA ILE A 164 1.45 9.69 11.59
C ILE A 164 2.35 10.90 11.86
N VAL A 165 2.00 11.73 12.83
CA VAL A 165 2.77 12.94 13.18
C VAL A 165 4.18 12.57 13.63
N GLU A 166 4.32 11.55 14.47
CA GLU A 166 5.64 11.12 14.98
C GLU A 166 6.53 10.56 13.85
N HIS A 167 5.94 9.85 12.89
CA HIS A 167 6.70 9.27 11.77
C HIS A 167 7.07 10.30 10.70
N GLU A 168 6.18 11.23 10.39
CA GLU A 168 6.36 12.17 9.28
C GLU A 168 7.04 13.49 9.68
N LYS A 169 7.07 13.85 10.96
CA LYS A 169 7.79 15.03 11.42
C LYS A 169 9.29 14.90 11.19
N PRO A 170 9.99 16.00 10.90
CA PRO A 170 11.45 15.98 10.91
C PRO A 170 12.01 15.54 12.26
N ALA A 171 13.12 14.80 12.27
CA ALA A 171 13.70 14.20 13.49
C ALA A 171 14.01 15.20 14.60
N HIS A 172 14.34 16.46 14.24
CA HIS A 172 14.67 17.52 15.19
C HIS A 172 13.44 18.31 15.69
N VAL A 173 12.24 17.99 15.21
CA VAL A 173 10.99 18.67 15.56
C VAL A 173 10.26 17.90 16.65
N ILE A 174 9.80 18.62 17.66
CA ILE A 174 8.91 18.10 18.71
C ILE A 174 7.49 18.44 18.31
N ALA A 175 6.62 17.43 18.20
CA ALA A 175 5.23 17.62 17.85
C ALA A 175 4.32 17.36 19.05
N THR A 176 3.26 18.17 19.17
CA THR A 176 2.15 17.95 20.09
C THR A 176 0.86 17.86 19.28
N VAL A 177 -0.08 17.03 19.73
CA VAL A 177 -1.38 16.86 19.09
C VAL A 177 -2.47 17.23 20.10
N GLY A 178 -3.39 18.12 19.72
CA GLY A 178 -4.53 18.53 20.53
C GLY A 178 -5.80 18.61 19.70
N LEU A 179 -6.94 18.51 20.38
CA LEU A 179 -8.25 18.74 19.78
C LEU A 179 -8.49 20.25 19.59
N GLU A 180 -9.26 20.60 18.58
CA GLU A 180 -9.78 21.95 18.41
C GLU A 180 -10.74 22.25 19.56
N GLU A 181 -10.51 23.37 20.30
CA GLU A 181 -11.39 23.87 21.38
C GLU A 181 -12.69 24.49 20.83
#